data_493e18897a1de5ebc73f5158160166d1
#
_entry.id   493e18897a1de5ebc73f5158160166d1
#
_cell.length_a   1.000
_cell.length_b   1.000
_cell.length_c   1.000
_cell.angle_alpha   90.00
_cell.angle_beta   90.00
_cell.angle_gamma   90.00
#
_symmetry.space_group_name_H-M   'P 1'
#
loop_
_entity.id
_entity.type
_entity.pdbx_description
1 polymer ?
#
loop_
_entity_poly.entity_id
_entity_poly.type
_entity_poly.pdbx_seq_one_letter_code
_entity_poly.pdbx_strand_id
1 'polypeptide(L)'
;FLWEGNMNHIYKVIWSRVKNSYVVVSEIAGTARKSGRVRVSKNTLAAVLAAFLLTGISVSPVSAALDGVNTFVEPGNQNIKIGNDIDLRNNSTKNGAIAIGDHAQIDDYVMQEGSIAIGKNAFVENMWGTQDKIFRFGMTSTDPSRTDHLLPAGIAIGQNTYTRSGIMIGDHKYVGALGDTTVNSNTDKEKRKLSVLVGATTVGLNSYSAGAFATTTGAYSIMTNAYDGDTNQGSAAQNFGAVINGSFNSIESKTAGSNISGIANAVVGTANRTHNANGTLVFGAGNEVTNSVDNIANPMSFLGLNSPKELAEKLREDIRRNDSGGAVLAVGGGNKADYAYRSQLVGVGNTLTGTAAEKAAYNLLNGYKNTGINVSGVTVIGTNRTISNAKDTIVMGSSAGGITTTASKAVILGSEANAEKDGGVALGADSVASVDKDIAGYDPSTKLASTNTSAAWKATHAAVSVGNGSTATRQITGVAAGTNDTDAVNVAQLKAIAGGTGSIHFVSVKGGNASSVNYNNDGAKETGAIAIGANAEATANSAVAMGFNAQSNGSGSIVIGESSGLIPDASKPVSYTHLRAHE
;
A
#
# COMPACT_ATOMS: atom_id res chain seq x y z
N PHE A 1 23.61 -48.02 10.89
CA PHE A 1 24.69 -47.27 10.34
C PHE A 1 24.63 -45.85 10.91
N LEU A 2 25.46 -45.64 11.91
CA LEU A 2 25.73 -44.37 12.56
C LEU A 2 26.42 -43.41 11.57
N TRP A 3 25.87 -42.23 11.37
CA TRP A 3 26.62 -41.08 10.88
C TRP A 3 26.65 -40.03 12.00
N GLU A 4 27.70 -40.03 12.77
CA GLU A 4 28.10 -38.88 13.56
C GLU A 4 28.63 -37.81 12.62
N GLY A 5 27.82 -36.87 12.24
CA GLY A 5 28.25 -35.63 11.62
C GLY A 5 28.67 -34.66 12.71
N ASN A 6 29.95 -34.34 12.79
CA ASN A 6 30.52 -33.27 13.59
C ASN A 6 29.78 -31.96 13.25
N MET A 7 28.89 -31.52 14.10
CA MET A 7 28.39 -30.13 14.07
C MET A 7 29.54 -29.25 14.58
N ASN A 8 30.15 -28.50 13.69
CA ASN A 8 31.04 -27.40 14.04
C ASN A 8 30.28 -26.44 14.95
N HIS A 9 30.65 -26.36 16.20
CA HIS A 9 30.16 -25.37 17.13
C HIS A 9 30.67 -23.98 16.71
N ILE A 10 29.80 -23.21 16.05
CA ILE A 10 30.10 -21.85 15.55
C ILE A 10 30.06 -20.80 16.69
N TYR A 11 29.76 -21.20 17.91
CA TYR A 11 29.53 -20.30 19.04
C TYR A 11 30.28 -20.77 20.29
N LYS A 12 30.78 -19.79 21.06
CA LYS A 12 31.28 -20.04 22.42
C LYS A 12 30.53 -19.12 23.41
N VAL A 13 30.40 -19.58 24.62
CA VAL A 13 29.78 -18.83 25.71
C VAL A 13 30.90 -18.13 26.49
N ILE A 14 30.80 -16.83 26.65
CA ILE A 14 31.74 -16.02 27.45
C ILE A 14 30.98 -15.22 28.52
N TRP A 15 31.65 -14.96 29.63
CA TRP A 15 31.12 -14.10 30.67
C TRP A 15 31.26 -12.62 30.28
N SER A 16 30.16 -11.90 30.15
CA SER A 16 30.16 -10.46 29.91
C SER A 16 30.11 -9.69 31.22
N ARG A 17 31.18 -9.01 31.57
CA ARG A 17 31.21 -8.13 32.73
C ARG A 17 30.29 -6.93 32.63
N VAL A 18 29.96 -6.50 31.44
CA VAL A 18 29.07 -5.35 31.20
C VAL A 18 27.62 -5.73 31.43
N LYS A 19 27.24 -6.94 31.05
CA LYS A 19 25.87 -7.46 31.23
C LYS A 19 25.69 -8.31 32.46
N ASN A 20 26.77 -8.59 33.19
CA ASN A 20 26.83 -9.49 34.35
C ASN A 20 26.12 -10.83 34.11
N SER A 21 26.29 -11.39 32.90
CA SER A 21 25.68 -12.65 32.48
C SER A 21 26.52 -13.35 31.40
N TYR A 22 26.28 -14.63 31.19
CA TYR A 22 26.87 -15.37 30.08
C TYR A 22 26.22 -14.96 28.77
N VAL A 23 27.03 -14.71 27.74
CA VAL A 23 26.56 -14.39 26.37
C VAL A 23 27.18 -15.34 25.37
N VAL A 24 26.42 -15.74 24.39
CA VAL A 24 26.88 -16.56 23.27
C VAL A 24 27.48 -15.63 22.23
N VAL A 25 28.71 -15.91 21.82
CA VAL A 25 29.41 -15.14 20.79
C VAL A 25 29.89 -16.06 19.68
N SER A 26 30.00 -15.54 18.47
CA SER A 26 30.55 -16.27 17.34
C SER A 26 32.07 -16.59 17.59
N GLU A 27 32.51 -17.77 17.22
CA GLU A 27 33.94 -18.14 17.28
C GLU A 27 34.83 -17.26 16.38
N ILE A 28 34.24 -16.56 15.42
CA ILE A 28 34.93 -15.59 14.55
C ILE A 28 35.31 -14.31 15.31
N ALA A 29 34.72 -14.06 16.48
CA ALA A 29 35.21 -13.03 17.38
C ALA A 29 36.57 -13.46 17.96
N GLY A 30 37.60 -13.34 17.13
CA GLY A 30 38.97 -13.67 17.49
C GLY A 30 39.35 -12.91 18.75
N THR A 31 39.98 -13.62 19.69
CA THR A 31 40.75 -13.00 20.74
C THR A 31 41.73 -12.06 20.07
N ALA A 32 41.50 -10.75 20.20
CA ALA A 32 42.53 -9.78 19.85
C ALA A 32 43.79 -10.19 20.58
N ARG A 33 44.73 -10.74 19.85
CA ARG A 33 46.10 -10.91 20.36
C ARG A 33 46.52 -9.52 20.82
N LYS A 34 46.94 -9.41 22.05
CA LYS A 34 47.65 -8.25 22.56
C LYS A 34 48.87 -8.02 21.69
N SER A 35 48.75 -7.34 20.57
CA SER A 35 49.85 -6.60 19.99
C SER A 35 50.19 -5.52 21.02
N GLY A 36 51.42 -5.41 21.38
CA GLY A 36 51.90 -4.58 22.46
C GLY A 36 51.27 -3.21 22.43
N ARG A 37 50.54 -2.88 23.48
CA ARG A 37 50.13 -1.51 23.74
C ARG A 37 51.40 -0.68 23.87
N VAL A 38 51.71 0.07 22.82
CA VAL A 38 52.37 1.34 23.06
C VAL A 38 51.35 2.14 23.85
N ARG A 39 51.51 2.18 25.17
CA ARG A 39 50.85 3.16 26.01
C ARG A 39 51.42 4.53 25.64
N VAL A 40 50.81 5.17 24.67
CA VAL A 40 50.90 6.63 24.59
C VAL A 40 50.12 7.10 25.82
N SER A 41 50.81 7.50 26.85
CA SER A 41 50.19 8.05 28.05
C SER A 41 49.42 9.30 27.60
N LYS A 42 48.29 9.59 28.24
CA LYS A 42 47.54 10.84 28.01
C LYS A 42 48.46 12.08 28.13
N ASN A 43 49.53 11.95 28.84
CA ASN A 43 50.56 12.97 29.03
C ASN A 43 51.49 13.11 27.81
N THR A 44 51.66 12.07 26.96
CA THR A 44 52.49 12.17 25.76
C THR A 44 51.73 12.88 24.64
N LEU A 45 50.42 12.68 24.52
CA LEU A 45 49.59 13.44 23.59
C LEU A 45 49.48 14.91 24.03
N ALA A 46 49.31 15.14 25.35
CA ALA A 46 49.35 16.47 25.93
C ALA A 46 50.72 17.14 25.83
N ALA A 47 51.81 16.36 25.92
CA ALA A 47 53.16 16.90 25.78
C ALA A 47 53.51 17.23 24.32
N VAL A 48 52.99 16.49 23.34
CA VAL A 48 53.14 16.85 21.92
C VAL A 48 52.26 18.08 21.60
N LEU A 49 51.06 18.17 22.13
CA LEU A 49 50.23 19.40 22.02
C LEU A 49 50.84 20.55 22.84
N ALA A 50 51.35 20.29 24.05
CA ALA A 50 51.98 21.32 24.88
C ALA A 50 53.35 21.76 24.37
N ALA A 51 54.12 20.92 23.67
CA ALA A 51 55.33 21.31 23.01
C ALA A 51 55.07 22.27 21.84
N PHE A 52 53.89 22.22 21.23
CA PHE A 52 53.44 23.22 20.26
C PHE A 52 52.93 24.52 20.92
N LEU A 53 52.54 24.49 22.19
CA LEU A 53 51.94 25.63 22.90
C LEU A 53 52.90 26.38 23.83
N LEU A 54 54.08 25.83 24.14
CA LEU A 54 54.97 26.37 25.19
C LEU A 54 56.31 26.95 24.68
N THR A 55 56.57 26.89 23.43
CA THR A 55 57.67 27.68 22.90
C THR A 55 57.08 28.98 22.34
N GLY A 56 57.16 30.06 23.10
CA GLY A 56 56.93 31.42 22.62
C GLY A 56 57.99 31.80 21.56
N ILE A 57 58.19 30.96 20.59
CA ILE A 57 58.89 31.26 19.37
C ILE A 57 57.85 31.84 18.46
N SER A 58 58.01 33.09 18.09
CA SER A 58 57.40 33.67 16.88
C SER A 58 57.74 32.72 15.74
N VAL A 59 56.89 31.73 15.49
CA VAL A 59 57.06 30.84 14.33
C VAL A 59 56.73 31.73 13.13
N SER A 60 57.78 32.20 12.48
CA SER A 60 57.68 32.51 11.07
C SER A 60 56.96 31.32 10.42
N PRO A 61 56.04 31.58 9.49
CA PRO A 61 55.29 30.49 8.87
C PRO A 61 56.28 29.41 8.39
N VAL A 62 56.31 28.28 9.07
CA VAL A 62 57.07 27.12 8.59
C VAL A 62 56.31 26.62 7.38
N SER A 63 56.69 27.17 6.25
CA SER A 63 56.37 26.57 4.97
C SER A 63 57.15 25.26 4.88
N ALA A 64 56.60 24.19 5.41
CA ALA A 64 57.05 22.85 5.11
C ALA A 64 56.56 22.54 3.69
N ALA A 65 57.41 22.83 2.71
CA ALA A 65 57.20 22.36 1.35
C ALA A 65 57.35 20.84 1.36
N LEU A 66 56.25 20.10 1.50
CA LEU A 66 56.15 18.73 1.09
C LEU A 66 55.96 18.76 -0.43
N ASP A 67 57.05 18.43 -1.19
CA ASP A 67 57.05 18.28 -2.65
C ASP A 67 55.86 18.88 -3.40
N GLY A 68 55.87 20.21 -3.56
CA GLY A 68 54.85 20.93 -4.32
C GLY A 68 53.51 21.19 -3.64
N VAL A 69 53.35 20.80 -2.38
CA VAL A 69 52.13 21.07 -1.61
C VAL A 69 52.33 22.30 -0.72
N ASN A 70 51.54 23.35 -0.97
CA ASN A 70 51.56 24.54 -0.11
C ASN A 70 50.77 24.26 1.18
N THR A 71 51.50 24.22 2.30
CA THR A 71 50.88 24.12 3.63
C THR A 71 50.92 25.46 4.30
N PHE A 72 49.80 25.95 4.75
CA PHE A 72 49.72 27.23 5.41
C PHE A 72 48.74 27.16 6.62
N VAL A 73 49.26 27.52 7.79
CA VAL A 73 48.45 27.77 8.98
C VAL A 73 48.53 29.25 9.25
N GLU A 74 47.42 29.94 9.16
CA GLU A 74 47.33 31.38 9.42
C GLU A 74 47.49 31.70 10.91
N PRO A 75 48.58 32.34 11.35
CA PRO A 75 48.68 32.77 12.72
C PRO A 75 47.57 33.78 13.05
N GLY A 76 46.84 33.54 14.08
CA GLY A 76 45.76 34.44 14.55
C GLY A 76 44.34 34.04 14.17
N ASN A 77 44.12 33.33 13.04
CA ASN A 77 42.78 32.94 12.59
C ASN A 77 42.48 31.44 12.73
N GLN A 78 43.42 30.64 13.20
CA GLN A 78 43.31 29.19 13.40
C GLN A 78 42.81 28.42 12.16
N ASN A 79 43.02 28.95 10.97
CA ASN A 79 42.63 28.30 9.71
C ASN A 79 43.73 27.39 9.20
N ILE A 80 43.34 26.27 8.61
CA ILE A 80 44.26 25.29 8.02
C ILE A 80 44.06 25.23 6.51
N LYS A 81 45.15 25.45 5.74
CA LYS A 81 45.17 25.36 4.29
C LYS A 81 46.27 24.36 3.87
N ILE A 82 45.91 23.30 3.14
CA ILE A 82 46.90 22.32 2.61
C ILE A 82 46.47 21.92 1.20
N GLY A 83 47.27 22.31 0.18
CA GLY A 83 47.03 21.99 -1.22
C GLY A 83 47.24 23.16 -2.16
N ASN A 84 46.96 22.98 -3.46
CA ASN A 84 47.10 24.02 -4.47
C ASN A 84 45.72 24.72 -4.65
N ASP A 85 45.81 26.06 -4.96
CA ASP A 85 44.62 26.88 -5.26
C ASP A 85 43.51 26.81 -4.22
N ILE A 86 43.90 26.82 -2.95
CA ILE A 86 42.93 26.81 -1.83
C ILE A 86 42.39 28.24 -1.65
N ASP A 87 41.09 28.36 -1.75
CA ASP A 87 40.40 29.63 -1.60
C ASP A 87 39.56 29.66 -0.33
N LEU A 88 39.98 30.42 0.65
CA LEU A 88 39.19 30.82 1.82
C LEU A 88 38.84 32.31 1.64
N ARG A 89 37.83 32.61 0.86
CA ARG A 89 37.50 33.96 0.44
C ARG A 89 37.21 34.89 1.62
N ASN A 90 37.92 36.02 1.67
CA ASN A 90 37.75 37.11 2.64
C ASN A 90 37.90 36.79 4.13
N ASN A 91 38.76 35.90 4.49
CA ASN A 91 38.84 35.29 5.81
C ASN A 91 39.66 36.06 6.85
N SER A 92 39.66 37.36 6.81
CA SER A 92 40.44 38.11 7.81
C SER A 92 39.91 38.00 9.27
N THR A 93 38.74 37.42 9.48
CA THR A 93 38.08 37.44 10.80
C THR A 93 37.52 36.09 11.27
N LYS A 94 37.80 34.94 10.58
CA LYS A 94 37.17 33.69 10.95
C LYS A 94 38.14 32.64 11.41
N ASN A 95 37.71 31.95 12.47
CA ASN A 95 38.50 31.00 13.19
C ASN A 95 38.04 29.56 12.88
N GLY A 96 39.00 28.68 12.68
CA GLY A 96 38.77 27.24 12.64
C GLY A 96 38.31 26.64 11.30
N ALA A 97 38.46 27.38 10.17
CA ALA A 97 38.20 26.80 8.86
C ALA A 97 39.31 25.84 8.44
N ILE A 98 38.94 24.70 7.88
CA ILE A 98 39.88 23.68 7.41
C ILE A 98 39.64 23.43 5.93
N ALA A 99 40.64 23.72 5.08
CA ALA A 99 40.61 23.41 3.65
C ALA A 99 41.86 22.59 3.27
N ILE A 100 41.65 21.34 2.83
CA ILE A 100 42.72 20.42 2.49
C ILE A 100 42.44 19.76 1.14
N GLY A 101 43.33 19.90 0.17
CA GLY A 101 43.22 19.31 -1.16
C GLY A 101 43.25 20.37 -2.27
N ASP A 102 43.58 19.95 -3.49
CA ASP A 102 43.63 20.85 -4.64
C ASP A 102 42.23 21.48 -4.88
N HIS A 103 42.18 22.80 -5.01
CA HIS A 103 40.96 23.57 -5.21
C HIS A 103 39.90 23.36 -4.11
N ALA A 104 40.32 22.99 -2.89
CA ALA A 104 39.42 22.98 -1.75
C ALA A 104 39.02 24.42 -1.39
N GLN A 105 37.72 24.67 -1.19
CA GLN A 105 37.20 26.04 -1.04
C GLN A 105 36.20 26.13 0.11
N ILE A 106 36.28 27.22 0.83
CA ILE A 106 35.26 27.65 1.78
C ILE A 106 34.88 29.06 1.38
N ASP A 107 33.66 29.23 0.91
CA ASP A 107 33.13 30.53 0.54
C ASP A 107 32.70 31.26 1.81
N ASP A 108 33.24 32.47 1.92
CA ASP A 108 33.25 33.19 3.16
C ASP A 108 32.19 34.27 3.22
N TYR A 109 31.16 33.99 3.93
CA TYR A 109 30.41 35.05 4.58
C TYR A 109 30.41 34.85 6.09
N VAL A 110 30.41 35.90 6.81
CA VAL A 110 30.71 36.14 8.22
C VAL A 110 30.06 35.18 9.24
N MET A 111 29.31 34.18 8.83
CA MET A 111 28.45 33.43 9.75
C MET A 111 28.80 31.96 9.98
N GLN A 112 29.83 31.43 9.31
CA GLN A 112 30.17 30.00 9.41
C GLN A 112 31.59 29.78 9.88
N GLU A 113 31.77 29.86 11.19
CA GLU A 113 33.02 29.43 11.82
C GLU A 113 33.12 27.92 11.82
N GLY A 114 34.31 27.37 11.61
CA GLY A 114 34.58 25.95 11.69
C GLY A 114 34.14 25.09 10.50
N SER A 115 33.92 25.68 9.33
CA SER A 115 33.64 24.92 8.10
C SER A 115 34.83 24.06 7.67
N ILE A 116 34.55 22.88 7.10
CA ILE A 116 35.54 21.88 6.71
C ILE A 116 35.36 21.51 5.23
N ALA A 117 36.39 21.72 4.42
CA ALA A 117 36.48 21.27 3.03
C ALA A 117 37.73 20.40 2.84
N ILE A 118 37.59 19.09 2.71
CA ILE A 118 38.70 18.14 2.57
C ILE A 118 38.51 17.31 1.30
N GLY A 119 39.42 17.42 0.36
CA GLY A 119 39.40 16.69 -0.90
C GLY A 119 39.52 17.61 -2.10
N LYS A 120 39.84 17.02 -3.26
CA LYS A 120 39.94 17.78 -4.51
C LYS A 120 38.57 18.37 -4.88
N ASN A 121 38.52 19.68 -5.12
CA ASN A 121 37.29 20.42 -5.42
C ASN A 121 36.22 20.32 -4.31
N ALA A 122 36.57 20.02 -3.06
CA ALA A 122 35.62 20.12 -1.95
C ALA A 122 35.23 21.57 -1.72
N PHE A 123 33.94 21.86 -1.60
CA PHE A 123 33.47 23.22 -1.50
C PHE A 123 32.34 23.37 -0.46
N VAL A 124 32.58 24.26 0.49
CA VAL A 124 31.55 24.72 1.44
C VAL A 124 31.11 26.11 1.01
N GLU A 125 29.89 26.22 0.54
CA GLU A 125 29.30 27.51 0.18
C GLU A 125 28.55 28.10 1.36
N ASN A 126 28.53 29.38 1.40
CA ASN A 126 27.80 30.16 2.37
C ASN A 126 26.29 30.16 2.11
N MET A 127 25.52 30.19 3.18
CA MET A 127 24.07 30.39 3.16
C MET A 127 23.68 31.85 2.94
N TRP A 128 24.10 32.43 1.82
CA TRP A 128 23.73 33.81 1.47
C TRP A 128 22.78 33.83 0.27
N GLY A 129 21.56 34.30 0.48
CA GLY A 129 20.57 34.44 -0.57
C GLY A 129 19.14 34.53 -0.03
N THR A 130 18.20 34.85 -0.90
CA THR A 130 16.78 34.95 -0.52
C THR A 130 16.18 33.61 -0.09
N GLN A 131 16.65 32.52 -0.67
CA GLN A 131 16.18 31.17 -0.32
C GLN A 131 16.70 30.70 1.06
N ASP A 132 17.92 31.09 1.38
CA ASP A 132 18.57 30.69 2.64
C ASP A 132 18.04 31.49 3.85
N LYS A 133 17.47 32.66 3.63
CA LYS A 133 16.87 33.48 4.69
C LYS A 133 15.71 32.83 5.41
N ILE A 134 15.02 31.90 4.76
CA ILE A 134 13.81 31.26 5.26
C ILE A 134 14.10 30.34 6.43
N PHE A 135 15.23 29.67 6.40
CA PHE A 135 15.60 28.69 7.42
C PHE A 135 16.59 29.27 8.46
N ARG A 136 16.71 30.57 8.51
CA ARG A 136 17.46 31.28 9.54
C ARG A 136 16.55 31.55 10.73
N PHE A 137 16.25 30.53 11.48
CA PHE A 137 15.36 30.61 12.64
C PHE A 137 15.70 31.78 13.56
N GLY A 138 14.76 32.68 13.78
CA GLY A 138 14.93 33.84 14.64
C GLY A 138 15.76 35.01 14.06
N MET A 139 16.26 34.91 12.83
CA MET A 139 16.98 36.02 12.21
C MET A 139 16.01 37.06 11.65
N THR A 140 15.95 38.18 12.30
CA THR A 140 15.19 39.36 11.82
C THR A 140 16.02 40.30 10.97
N SER A 141 17.34 40.15 10.95
CA SER A 141 18.29 41.02 10.26
C SER A 141 19.11 40.27 9.22
N THR A 142 19.33 40.92 8.08
CA THR A 142 20.28 40.46 7.05
C THR A 142 21.69 41.05 7.31
N ASP A 143 21.90 41.65 8.45
CA ASP A 143 23.16 42.26 8.83
C ASP A 143 24.22 41.18 9.08
N PRO A 144 25.26 41.13 8.27
CA PRO A 144 26.31 40.13 8.40
C PRO A 144 27.19 40.32 9.65
N SER A 145 27.12 41.46 10.32
CA SER A 145 27.87 41.68 11.56
C SER A 145 27.27 41.08 12.81
N ARG A 146 26.07 40.53 12.74
CA ARG A 146 25.40 39.92 13.89
C ARG A 146 25.85 38.47 14.08
N THR A 147 26.46 38.22 15.23
CA THR A 147 26.99 36.90 15.63
C THR A 147 26.01 36.06 16.42
N ASP A 148 24.86 36.61 16.78
CA ASP A 148 23.85 35.97 17.63
C ASP A 148 22.99 34.92 16.87
N HIS A 149 23.18 34.77 15.57
CA HIS A 149 22.41 33.89 14.70
C HIS A 149 23.31 33.09 13.74
N LEU A 150 24.35 32.48 14.30
CA LEU A 150 25.28 31.69 13.50
C LEU A 150 24.57 30.45 12.91
N LEU A 151 24.71 30.28 11.62
CA LEU A 151 24.32 29.07 10.94
C LEU A 151 25.35 27.95 11.20
N PRO A 152 24.93 26.69 11.22
CA PRO A 152 25.86 25.59 11.32
C PRO A 152 26.93 25.65 10.23
N ALA A 153 28.17 25.31 10.56
CA ALA A 153 29.24 25.15 9.62
C ALA A 153 28.95 24.01 8.63
N GLY A 154 29.41 24.17 7.38
CA GLY A 154 29.30 23.10 6.39
C GLY A 154 30.48 22.13 6.49
N ILE A 155 30.25 20.85 6.17
CA ILE A 155 31.27 19.80 6.12
C ILE A 155 31.24 19.14 4.74
N ALA A 156 32.29 19.35 3.94
CA ALA A 156 32.49 18.73 2.64
C ALA A 156 33.76 17.88 2.66
N ILE A 157 33.63 16.55 2.65
CA ILE A 157 34.77 15.62 2.73
C ILE A 157 34.71 14.61 1.57
N GLY A 158 35.72 14.66 0.72
CA GLY A 158 35.84 13.83 -0.47
C GLY A 158 35.94 14.65 -1.75
N GLN A 159 36.18 13.98 -2.88
CA GLN A 159 36.34 14.64 -4.15
C GLN A 159 35.01 15.20 -4.68
N ASN A 160 35.01 16.43 -5.19
CA ASN A 160 33.85 17.11 -5.76
C ASN A 160 32.64 17.22 -4.81
N THR A 161 32.89 17.24 -3.51
CA THR A 161 31.84 17.49 -2.51
C THR A 161 31.42 18.94 -2.48
N TYR A 162 30.12 19.19 -2.23
CA TYR A 162 29.56 20.53 -2.15
C TYR A 162 28.45 20.60 -1.11
N THR A 163 28.51 21.56 -0.22
CA THR A 163 27.50 21.73 0.82
C THR A 163 27.19 23.18 1.14
N ARG A 164 25.97 23.42 1.66
CA ARG A 164 25.52 24.70 2.22
C ARG A 164 24.99 24.46 3.63
N SER A 165 25.76 24.77 4.65
CA SER A 165 25.39 24.49 6.04
C SER A 165 24.81 23.10 6.23
N GLY A 166 25.44 22.12 5.62
CA GLY A 166 25.04 20.72 5.63
C GLY A 166 26.27 19.82 5.63
N ILE A 167 26.07 18.55 5.34
CA ILE A 167 27.13 17.55 5.33
C ILE A 167 27.15 16.83 3.99
N MET A 168 28.29 16.77 3.34
CA MET A 168 28.52 15.90 2.18
C MET A 168 29.84 15.14 2.33
N ILE A 169 29.73 13.82 2.38
CA ILE A 169 30.89 12.92 2.54
C ILE A 169 30.86 11.84 1.47
N GLY A 170 31.96 11.70 0.72
CA GLY A 170 32.12 10.69 -0.31
C GLY A 170 32.79 11.24 -1.56
N ASP A 171 32.98 10.41 -2.57
CA ASP A 171 33.46 10.82 -3.89
C ASP A 171 32.25 11.07 -4.82
N HIS A 172 32.18 12.26 -5.39
CA HIS A 172 31.05 12.69 -6.21
C HIS A 172 31.55 13.09 -7.59
N LYS A 173 31.48 12.16 -8.51
CA LYS A 173 31.92 12.39 -9.89
C LYS A 173 30.84 13.01 -10.77
N TYR A 174 29.58 12.69 -10.48
CA TYR A 174 28.45 13.11 -11.29
C TYR A 174 27.52 14.01 -10.50
N VAL A 175 26.95 15.01 -11.17
CA VAL A 175 25.92 15.90 -10.67
C VAL A 175 24.77 15.89 -11.68
N GLY A 176 23.53 15.84 -11.20
CA GLY A 176 22.35 15.85 -12.04
C GLY A 176 21.59 14.55 -12.05
N ALA A 177 20.67 14.41 -12.96
CA ALA A 177 19.84 13.20 -13.05
C ALA A 177 20.70 11.98 -13.33
N LEU A 178 20.69 11.03 -12.39
CA LEU A 178 21.21 9.66 -12.55
C LEU A 178 22.56 9.53 -13.30
N GLY A 179 23.44 10.51 -13.19
CA GLY A 179 24.80 10.41 -13.71
C GLY A 179 25.08 11.13 -15.02
N ASP A 180 24.19 11.94 -15.51
CA ASP A 180 24.34 12.58 -16.82
C ASP A 180 25.35 13.74 -16.89
N THR A 181 25.82 14.23 -15.75
CA THR A 181 26.72 15.39 -15.77
C THR A 181 27.93 15.17 -14.89
N THR A 182 29.12 15.18 -15.51
CA THR A 182 30.40 15.17 -14.80
C THR A 182 30.69 16.57 -14.25
N VAL A 183 30.92 16.68 -12.95
CA VAL A 183 31.40 17.92 -12.34
C VAL A 183 32.91 17.95 -12.42
N ASN A 184 33.44 18.72 -13.37
CA ASN A 184 34.88 18.68 -13.65
C ASN A 184 35.68 19.89 -13.14
N SER A 185 35.03 20.94 -12.65
CA SER A 185 35.80 22.13 -12.29
C SER A 185 35.00 23.16 -11.47
N ASN A 186 35.71 24.21 -11.06
CA ASN A 186 35.12 25.41 -10.46
C ASN A 186 34.06 26.08 -11.33
N THR A 187 34.08 25.86 -12.65
CA THR A 187 33.07 26.42 -13.58
C THR A 187 31.70 25.76 -13.43
N ASP A 188 31.63 24.57 -12.84
CA ASP A 188 30.35 23.86 -12.60
C ASP A 188 29.71 24.20 -11.25
N LYS A 189 30.17 25.27 -10.58
CA LYS A 189 29.62 25.75 -9.30
C LYS A 189 28.11 25.97 -9.37
N GLU A 190 27.63 26.54 -10.46
CA GLU A 190 26.21 26.81 -10.63
C GLU A 190 25.38 25.53 -10.75
N LYS A 191 25.89 24.51 -11.43
CA LYS A 191 25.22 23.19 -11.50
C LYS A 191 25.21 22.50 -10.14
N ARG A 192 26.29 22.60 -9.37
CA ARG A 192 26.34 22.07 -8.01
C ARG A 192 25.35 22.76 -7.07
N LYS A 193 25.17 24.06 -7.22
CA LYS A 193 24.21 24.84 -6.44
C LYS A 193 22.76 24.37 -6.61
N LEU A 194 22.43 23.84 -7.78
CA LEU A 194 21.09 23.31 -8.07
C LEU A 194 20.83 21.96 -7.42
N SER A 195 21.87 21.20 -7.11
CA SER A 195 21.77 19.82 -6.63
C SER A 195 21.85 19.66 -5.11
N VAL A 196 22.18 20.72 -4.39
CA VAL A 196 22.30 20.68 -2.93
C VAL A 196 21.65 21.91 -2.32
N LEU A 197 20.75 21.70 -1.38
CA LEU A 197 20.06 22.74 -0.66
C LEU A 197 20.48 22.80 0.81
N VAL A 198 20.00 23.84 1.48
CA VAL A 198 20.35 24.18 2.86
C VAL A 198 20.12 23.03 3.83
N GLY A 199 21.10 22.75 4.67
CA GLY A 199 21.00 21.72 5.70
C GLY A 199 20.89 20.29 5.17
N ALA A 200 21.16 20.07 3.89
CA ALA A 200 21.14 18.74 3.31
C ALA A 200 22.29 17.87 3.83
N THR A 201 22.02 16.61 4.05
CA THR A 201 23.02 15.61 4.44
C THR A 201 23.18 14.56 3.36
N THR A 202 24.39 14.37 2.85
CA THR A 202 24.71 13.32 1.88
C THR A 202 25.92 12.54 2.35
N VAL A 203 25.80 11.22 2.46
CA VAL A 203 26.92 10.35 2.81
C VAL A 203 26.93 9.15 1.85
N GLY A 204 27.97 9.06 1.03
CA GLY A 204 28.15 7.95 0.13
C GLY A 204 28.74 8.30 -1.23
N LEU A 205 28.98 7.29 -2.04
CA LEU A 205 29.58 7.44 -3.37
C LEU A 205 28.52 7.92 -4.37
N ASN A 206 28.80 8.99 -5.11
CA ASN A 206 27.91 9.55 -6.14
C ASN A 206 26.45 9.72 -5.70
N SER A 207 26.23 10.12 -4.46
CA SER A 207 24.90 10.35 -3.90
C SER A 207 24.64 11.83 -3.71
N TYR A 208 23.39 12.28 -3.85
CA TYR A 208 23.02 13.70 -3.82
C TYR A 208 21.71 13.93 -3.08
N SER A 209 21.62 15.04 -2.38
CA SER A 209 20.44 15.49 -1.63
C SER A 209 20.00 16.87 -2.11
N ALA A 210 19.27 16.95 -3.21
CA ALA A 210 18.70 18.19 -3.72
C ALA A 210 17.37 18.52 -3.02
N GLY A 211 17.42 18.77 -1.72
CA GLY A 211 16.28 19.14 -0.89
C GLY A 211 16.74 19.81 0.40
N ALA A 212 16.04 20.86 0.84
CA ALA A 212 16.33 21.47 2.14
C ALA A 212 16.04 20.49 3.26
N PHE A 213 16.98 20.35 4.21
CA PHE A 213 16.92 19.38 5.32
C PHE A 213 16.73 17.91 4.89
N ALA A 214 17.07 17.60 3.65
CA ALA A 214 16.99 16.26 3.09
C ALA A 214 18.22 15.43 3.47
N THR A 215 18.05 14.12 3.49
CA THR A 215 19.12 13.18 3.83
C THR A 215 19.23 12.07 2.79
N THR A 216 20.42 11.85 2.26
CA THR A 216 20.74 10.71 1.40
C THR A 216 21.94 9.96 1.96
N THR A 217 21.77 8.67 2.27
CA THR A 217 22.85 7.78 2.68
C THR A 217 22.91 6.55 1.78
N GLY A 218 24.12 6.17 1.36
CA GLY A 218 24.33 5.01 0.49
C GLY A 218 25.09 5.36 -0.78
N ALA A 219 25.14 4.47 -1.75
CA ALA A 219 25.84 4.69 -3.00
C ALA A 219 24.90 4.84 -4.19
N TYR A 220 25.23 5.77 -5.08
CA TYR A 220 24.45 6.04 -6.30
C TYR A 220 22.96 6.33 -6.03
N SER A 221 22.66 6.93 -4.90
CA SER A 221 21.31 7.32 -4.52
C SER A 221 21.12 8.81 -4.73
N ILE A 222 20.08 9.19 -5.46
CA ILE A 222 19.95 10.55 -5.98
C ILE A 222 18.61 11.15 -5.58
N MET A 223 18.68 12.28 -4.95
CA MET A 223 17.55 13.17 -4.78
C MET A 223 17.75 14.37 -5.68
N THR A 224 16.88 14.55 -6.66
CA THR A 224 17.04 15.58 -7.70
C THR A 224 15.75 16.34 -7.97
N ASN A 225 15.91 17.59 -8.38
CA ASN A 225 14.83 18.46 -8.85
C ASN A 225 14.97 18.80 -10.33
N ALA A 226 15.94 18.20 -11.02
CA ALA A 226 16.29 18.50 -12.42
C ALA A 226 16.16 17.27 -13.34
N TYR A 227 15.29 16.33 -12.97
CA TYR A 227 15.08 15.13 -13.78
C TYR A 227 14.29 15.45 -15.07
N ASP A 228 14.52 14.71 -16.13
CA ASP A 228 13.92 14.87 -17.47
C ASP A 228 14.35 16.16 -18.24
N GLY A 229 15.54 16.67 -17.95
CA GLY A 229 16.03 17.87 -18.65
C GLY A 229 15.26 19.14 -18.30
N ASP A 230 14.46 19.10 -17.24
CA ASP A 230 13.82 20.29 -16.71
C ASP A 230 14.88 21.23 -16.16
N THR A 231 15.15 22.30 -16.91
CA THR A 231 16.11 23.35 -16.53
C THR A 231 15.54 24.31 -15.50
N ASN A 232 14.28 24.15 -15.13
CA ASN A 232 13.69 24.93 -14.07
C ASN A 232 14.38 24.58 -12.76
N GLN A 233 15.12 25.52 -12.27
CA GLN A 233 15.74 25.52 -10.97
C GLN A 233 14.63 25.31 -9.95
N GLY A 234 14.54 24.11 -9.41
CA GLY A 234 13.45 23.73 -8.55
C GLY A 234 13.28 24.67 -7.38
N SER A 235 12.08 24.83 -6.95
CA SER A 235 11.77 25.52 -5.70
C SER A 235 12.57 24.90 -4.55
N ALA A 236 13.10 25.70 -3.64
CA ALA A 236 13.74 25.21 -2.42
C ALA A 236 12.83 24.34 -1.54
N ALA A 237 11.54 24.31 -1.85
CA ALA A 237 10.55 23.44 -1.22
C ALA A 237 10.52 22.03 -1.80
N GLN A 238 11.07 21.79 -3.00
CA GLN A 238 11.15 20.44 -3.57
C GLN A 238 12.04 19.56 -2.72
N ASN A 239 11.64 18.31 -2.56
CA ASN A 239 12.34 17.30 -1.76
C ASN A 239 12.59 17.73 -0.29
N PHE A 240 11.82 18.68 0.22
CA PHE A 240 11.98 19.18 1.57
C PHE A 240 11.82 18.05 2.61
N GLY A 241 12.83 17.88 3.46
CA GLY A 241 12.81 16.85 4.50
C GLY A 241 12.73 15.41 4.00
N ALA A 242 13.01 15.17 2.73
CA ALA A 242 12.99 13.82 2.16
C ALA A 242 14.21 13.00 2.62
N VAL A 243 14.04 11.68 2.65
CA VAL A 243 15.06 10.75 3.13
C VAL A 243 15.28 9.61 2.13
N ILE A 244 16.53 9.36 1.79
CA ILE A 244 16.97 8.12 1.14
C ILE A 244 17.95 7.39 2.04
N ASN A 245 17.74 6.09 2.24
CA ASN A 245 18.70 5.22 2.90
C ASN A 245 18.86 3.92 2.11
N GLY A 246 20.04 3.73 1.52
CA GLY A 246 20.35 2.56 0.69
C GLY A 246 21.00 2.95 -0.62
N SER A 247 21.06 2.03 -1.59
CA SER A 247 21.81 2.23 -2.83
C SER A 247 20.91 2.18 -4.06
N PHE A 248 21.28 2.95 -5.09
CA PHE A 248 20.57 3.02 -6.38
C PHE A 248 19.11 3.49 -6.26
N ASN A 249 18.77 4.22 -5.19
CA ASN A 249 17.44 4.78 -5.03
C ASN A 249 17.35 6.18 -5.63
N SER A 250 16.14 6.59 -6.07
CA SER A 250 15.92 7.96 -6.50
C SER A 250 14.64 8.58 -5.93
N ILE A 251 14.74 9.87 -5.59
CA ILE A 251 13.62 10.76 -5.38
C ILE A 251 13.73 11.88 -6.43
N GLU A 252 12.79 11.89 -7.36
CA GLU A 252 12.78 12.79 -8.50
C GLU A 252 11.58 13.71 -8.38
N SER A 253 11.83 14.96 -8.05
CA SER A 253 10.77 15.94 -7.96
C SER A 253 10.56 16.64 -9.29
N LYS A 254 9.33 16.99 -9.58
CA LYS A 254 8.94 17.76 -10.74
C LYS A 254 8.19 19.00 -10.29
N THR A 255 8.44 20.12 -10.97
CA THR A 255 7.60 21.30 -10.83
C THR A 255 6.62 21.29 -11.97
N ALA A 256 5.36 20.97 -11.71
CA ALA A 256 4.28 21.13 -12.66
C ALA A 256 3.32 22.18 -12.14
N GLY A 257 3.41 23.39 -12.63
CA GLY A 257 2.59 24.53 -12.17
C GLY A 257 2.88 24.89 -10.72
N SER A 258 1.85 24.93 -9.88
CA SER A 258 1.95 25.23 -8.44
C SER A 258 2.28 24.00 -7.58
N ASN A 259 2.37 22.83 -8.15
CA ASN A 259 2.59 21.59 -7.40
C ASN A 259 4.07 21.36 -7.15
N ILE A 260 4.43 21.27 -5.89
CA ILE A 260 5.78 20.98 -5.43
C ILE A 260 5.79 19.51 -5.00
N SER A 261 6.76 18.74 -5.51
CA SER A 261 6.86 17.32 -5.21
C SER A 261 8.14 16.93 -4.48
N GLY A 262 8.21 15.70 -3.99
CA GLY A 262 9.33 15.15 -3.24
C GLY A 262 9.27 15.43 -1.73
N ILE A 263 8.33 16.24 -1.25
CA ILE A 263 8.25 16.64 0.15
C ILE A 263 7.97 15.44 1.03
N ALA A 264 8.77 15.27 2.08
CA ALA A 264 8.63 14.25 3.11
C ALA A 264 8.56 12.79 2.59
N ASN A 265 9.12 12.52 1.42
CA ASN A 265 9.28 11.16 0.92
C ASN A 265 10.36 10.42 1.74
N ALA A 266 10.10 9.15 2.06
CA ALA A 266 11.10 8.28 2.66
C ALA A 266 11.27 7.01 1.82
N VAL A 267 12.49 6.79 1.35
CA VAL A 267 12.87 5.67 0.49
C VAL A 267 14.00 4.89 1.15
N VAL A 268 13.73 3.63 1.46
CA VAL A 268 14.68 2.76 2.15
C VAL A 268 14.84 1.45 1.37
N GLY A 269 16.08 1.10 1.06
CA GLY A 269 16.40 -0.15 0.38
C GLY A 269 17.21 0.02 -0.89
N THR A 270 16.90 -0.72 -1.94
CA THR A 270 17.70 -0.75 -3.16
C THR A 270 16.86 -0.58 -4.42
N ALA A 271 17.34 0.28 -5.32
CA ALA A 271 16.72 0.50 -6.64
C ALA A 271 15.23 0.89 -6.58
N ASN A 272 14.82 1.60 -5.54
CA ASN A 272 13.48 2.16 -5.45
C ASN A 272 13.45 3.56 -6.09
N ARG A 273 12.29 3.93 -6.62
CA ARG A 273 12.07 5.20 -7.29
C ARG A 273 10.80 5.88 -6.80
N THR A 274 10.89 7.17 -6.50
CA THR A 274 9.72 8.05 -6.45
C THR A 274 9.88 9.18 -7.44
N HIS A 275 8.86 9.45 -8.24
CA HIS A 275 8.85 10.54 -9.20
C HIS A 275 7.55 11.32 -9.10
N ASN A 276 7.65 12.61 -8.89
CA ASN A 276 6.47 13.47 -8.75
C ASN A 276 5.48 12.92 -7.70
N ALA A 277 5.97 12.71 -6.47
CA ALA A 277 5.20 12.16 -5.35
C ALA A 277 5.52 12.90 -4.05
N ASN A 278 4.58 12.99 -3.12
CA ASN A 278 4.73 13.60 -1.79
C ASN A 278 4.34 12.63 -0.67
N GLY A 279 5.01 12.73 0.47
CA GLY A 279 4.70 11.96 1.68
C GLY A 279 4.71 10.44 1.48
N THR A 280 5.42 9.97 0.49
CA THR A 280 5.46 8.56 0.07
C THR A 280 6.47 7.79 0.90
N LEU A 281 6.07 6.62 1.37
CA LEU A 281 6.92 5.71 2.12
C LEU A 281 7.21 4.46 1.28
N VAL A 282 8.48 4.23 0.95
CA VAL A 282 8.93 3.10 0.14
C VAL A 282 9.98 2.30 0.90
N PHE A 283 9.70 1.03 1.13
CA PHE A 283 10.60 0.12 1.82
C PHE A 283 10.79 -1.17 1.01
N GLY A 284 12.02 -1.48 0.64
CA GLY A 284 12.35 -2.72 -0.06
C GLY A 284 13.19 -2.54 -1.30
N ALA A 285 12.89 -3.27 -2.37
CA ALA A 285 13.69 -3.25 -3.58
C ALA A 285 12.85 -3.12 -4.85
N GLY A 286 13.28 -2.23 -5.76
CA GLY A 286 12.65 -2.09 -7.08
C GLY A 286 11.22 -1.58 -7.07
N ASN A 287 10.77 -0.92 -6.00
CA ASN A 287 9.45 -0.31 -5.97
C ASN A 287 9.46 1.03 -6.70
N GLU A 288 8.37 1.36 -7.37
CA GLU A 288 8.20 2.60 -8.10
C GLU A 288 6.88 3.29 -7.73
N VAL A 289 6.96 4.58 -7.37
CA VAL A 289 5.78 5.42 -7.10
C VAL A 289 5.88 6.70 -7.93
N THR A 290 4.91 6.90 -8.81
CA THR A 290 4.91 8.02 -9.75
C THR A 290 3.60 8.81 -9.68
N ASN A 291 3.69 10.12 -9.97
CA ASN A 291 2.52 11.02 -10.08
C ASN A 291 1.55 11.00 -8.88
N SER A 292 2.08 10.68 -7.71
CA SER A 292 1.30 10.52 -6.48
C SER A 292 1.48 11.76 -5.59
N VAL A 293 1.06 12.91 -6.11
CA VAL A 293 1.17 14.22 -5.46
C VAL A 293 -0.15 14.58 -4.80
N ASP A 294 -0.10 14.86 -3.52
CA ASP A 294 -1.10 15.66 -2.83
C ASP A 294 -0.52 17.02 -2.44
N ASN A 295 -1.37 17.98 -2.25
CA ASN A 295 -0.96 19.33 -1.89
C ASN A 295 -0.49 19.35 -0.42
N ILE A 296 0.80 19.24 -0.23
CA ILE A 296 1.45 19.67 1.01
C ILE A 296 1.75 21.16 0.85
N ALA A 297 1.43 21.98 1.83
CA ALA A 297 1.74 23.39 1.79
C ALA A 297 3.24 23.57 1.56
N ASN A 298 3.56 24.53 0.73
CA ASN A 298 4.94 24.88 0.44
C ASN A 298 5.67 25.20 1.75
N PRO A 299 6.68 24.43 2.19
CA PRO A 299 7.42 24.71 3.41
C PRO A 299 8.06 26.10 3.39
N MET A 300 8.27 26.66 2.21
CA MET A 300 8.77 28.01 2.03
C MET A 300 7.74 29.10 2.38
N SER A 301 6.48 28.76 2.51
CA SER A 301 5.45 29.69 2.98
C SER A 301 5.49 29.90 4.51
N PHE A 302 6.27 29.10 5.21
CA PHE A 302 6.44 29.23 6.67
C PHE A 302 7.49 30.27 7.06
N LEU A 303 7.54 31.37 6.34
CA LEU A 303 8.40 32.50 6.63
C LEU A 303 8.11 33.08 8.02
N GLY A 304 9.17 33.44 8.75
CA GLY A 304 9.05 34.10 10.04
C GLY A 304 8.94 33.16 11.25
N LEU A 305 9.15 31.87 11.06
CA LEU A 305 9.29 30.94 12.19
C LEU A 305 10.57 31.20 12.96
N ASN A 306 10.49 31.13 14.27
CA ASN A 306 11.61 31.47 15.15
C ASN A 306 12.44 30.24 15.58
N SER A 307 11.97 29.03 15.27
CA SER A 307 12.66 27.82 15.70
C SER A 307 12.38 26.61 14.80
N PRO A 308 13.29 25.61 14.79
CA PRO A 308 13.03 24.31 14.16
C PRO A 308 11.79 23.59 14.70
N LYS A 309 11.46 23.82 15.97
CA LYS A 309 10.26 23.27 16.59
C LYS A 309 9.00 23.79 15.92
N GLU A 310 8.90 25.11 15.72
CA GLU A 310 7.77 25.74 15.04
C GLU A 310 7.61 25.22 13.61
N LEU A 311 8.71 25.05 12.88
CA LEU A 311 8.70 24.47 11.54
C LEU A 311 8.15 23.03 11.57
N ALA A 312 8.64 22.21 12.51
CA ALA A 312 8.19 20.84 12.64
C ALA A 312 6.70 20.73 13.03
N GLU A 313 6.23 21.62 13.89
CA GLU A 313 4.81 21.70 14.27
C GLU A 313 3.94 22.09 13.08
N LYS A 314 4.34 23.09 12.32
CA LYS A 314 3.64 23.56 11.12
C LYS A 314 3.58 22.50 10.03
N LEU A 315 4.69 21.84 9.74
CA LEU A 315 4.72 20.73 8.78
C LEU A 315 3.82 19.58 9.20
N ARG A 316 3.87 19.21 10.49
CA ARG A 316 3.03 18.12 11.02
C ARG A 316 1.54 18.48 10.95
N GLU A 317 1.20 19.72 11.28
CA GLU A 317 -0.18 20.21 11.19
C GLU A 317 -0.66 20.20 9.75
N ASP A 318 0.16 20.66 8.81
CA ASP A 318 -0.20 20.71 7.40
C ASP A 318 -0.38 19.31 6.80
N ILE A 319 0.55 18.40 7.09
CA ILE A 319 0.44 16.99 6.67
C ILE A 319 -0.85 16.36 7.21
N ARG A 320 -1.26 16.65 8.44
CA ARG A 320 -2.49 16.11 9.02
C ARG A 320 -3.75 16.76 8.45
N ARG A 321 -3.75 18.11 8.30
CA ARG A 321 -4.92 18.88 7.88
C ARG A 321 -5.32 18.58 6.44
N ASN A 322 -4.36 18.42 5.59
CA ASN A 322 -4.60 18.22 4.17
C ASN A 322 -4.74 16.74 3.81
N ASP A 323 -4.79 15.85 4.81
CA ASP A 323 -4.68 14.41 4.58
C ASP A 323 -3.52 14.05 3.63
N SER A 324 -2.53 14.92 3.62
CA SER A 324 -1.49 14.96 2.59
C SER A 324 -0.30 14.08 2.93
N GLY A 325 -0.51 13.19 3.84
CA GLY A 325 0.47 12.13 3.98
C GLY A 325 0.52 11.29 2.71
N GLY A 326 0.46 11.89 1.53
CA GLY A 326 0.60 11.33 0.23
C GLY A 326 0.26 9.96 0.11
N ALA A 327 0.57 9.65 0.59
CA ALA A 327 -0.12 8.92 0.30
C ALA A 327 0.07 7.55 -0.24
N VAL A 328 1.18 7.12 -0.52
CA VAL A 328 1.45 5.76 -0.95
C VAL A 328 2.45 5.11 -0.01
N LEU A 329 2.05 3.97 0.53
CA LEU A 329 2.94 3.05 1.22
C LEU A 329 3.26 1.89 0.28
N ALA A 330 4.52 1.74 -0.13
CA ALA A 330 4.99 0.60 -0.91
C ALA A 330 6.02 -0.19 -0.10
N VAL A 331 5.66 -1.40 0.30
CA VAL A 331 6.52 -2.29 1.10
C VAL A 331 6.72 -3.62 0.39
N GLY A 332 7.96 -3.99 0.17
CA GLY A 332 8.33 -5.26 -0.46
C GLY A 332 9.15 -5.09 -1.73
N GLY A 333 8.83 -5.80 -2.78
CA GLY A 333 9.65 -5.80 -4.01
C GLY A 333 8.86 -5.58 -5.28
N GLY A 334 9.35 -4.68 -6.16
CA GLY A 334 8.78 -4.49 -7.50
C GLY A 334 7.32 -4.02 -7.53
N ASN A 335 6.83 -3.38 -6.46
CA ASN A 335 5.51 -2.79 -6.47
C ASN A 335 5.51 -1.49 -7.30
N LYS A 336 4.44 -1.25 -8.03
CA LYS A 336 4.30 -0.07 -8.87
C LYS A 336 3.01 0.68 -8.56
N ALA A 337 3.12 1.98 -8.29
CA ALA A 337 1.98 2.87 -8.08
C ALA A 337 2.11 4.09 -9.00
N ASP A 338 1.09 4.37 -9.79
CA ASP A 338 1.03 5.53 -10.66
C ASP A 338 -0.32 6.24 -10.53
N TYR A 339 -0.31 7.54 -10.33
CA TYR A 339 -1.51 8.31 -9.96
C TYR A 339 -2.30 7.67 -8.81
N ALA A 340 -1.58 7.05 -7.88
CA ALA A 340 -2.14 6.44 -6.69
C ALA A 340 -2.19 7.44 -5.53
N TYR A 341 -3.12 7.20 -4.60
CA TYR A 341 -3.42 8.18 -3.57
C TYR A 341 -3.87 7.50 -2.29
N ARG A 342 -3.30 7.82 -1.15
CA ARG A 342 -3.67 7.26 0.16
C ARG A 342 -3.88 5.75 0.11
N SER A 343 -2.95 5.07 -0.57
CA SER A 343 -3.05 3.66 -0.91
C SER A 343 -1.83 2.89 -0.42
N GLN A 344 -2.01 1.59 -0.24
CA GLN A 344 -0.99 0.70 0.30
C GLN A 344 -0.75 -0.48 -0.66
N LEU A 345 0.50 -0.70 -1.01
CA LEU A 345 0.98 -1.87 -1.74
C LEU A 345 1.95 -2.63 -0.85
N VAL A 346 1.54 -3.80 -0.40
CA VAL A 346 2.34 -4.63 0.52
C VAL A 346 2.59 -5.99 -0.13
N GLY A 347 3.84 -6.38 -0.27
CA GLY A 347 4.20 -7.64 -0.90
C GLY A 347 5.04 -7.45 -2.17
N VAL A 348 4.81 -8.27 -3.19
CA VAL A 348 5.68 -8.30 -4.37
C VAL A 348 4.90 -8.17 -5.67
N GLY A 349 5.35 -7.25 -6.52
CA GLY A 349 4.83 -7.09 -7.88
C GLY A 349 3.39 -6.58 -7.95
N ASN A 350 2.87 -5.95 -6.89
CA ASN A 350 1.55 -5.35 -6.93
C ASN A 350 1.58 -4.06 -7.76
N THR A 351 0.54 -3.83 -8.55
CA THR A 351 0.43 -2.65 -9.43
C THR A 351 -0.87 -1.90 -9.15
N LEU A 352 -0.78 -0.59 -8.96
CA LEU A 352 -1.94 0.29 -8.76
C LEU A 352 -1.82 1.47 -9.70
N THR A 353 -2.78 1.63 -10.60
CA THR A 353 -2.76 2.67 -11.62
C THR A 353 -4.08 3.45 -11.63
N GLY A 354 -3.96 4.75 -11.52
CA GLY A 354 -5.02 5.71 -11.79
C GLY A 354 -4.72 6.54 -13.02
N THR A 355 -5.36 7.69 -13.13
CA THR A 355 -5.11 8.71 -14.16
C THR A 355 -4.98 10.08 -13.54
N ALA A 356 -4.50 11.05 -14.30
CA ALA A 356 -4.44 12.44 -13.84
C ALA A 356 -5.83 13.00 -13.46
N ALA A 357 -6.88 12.57 -14.17
CA ALA A 357 -8.26 13.00 -13.93
C ALA A 357 -8.92 12.21 -12.79
N GLU A 358 -8.63 10.92 -12.67
CA GLU A 358 -9.22 10.04 -11.65
C GLU A 358 -8.12 9.20 -11.01
N LYS A 359 -7.71 9.60 -9.82
CA LYS A 359 -6.65 8.93 -9.08
C LYS A 359 -7.15 7.66 -8.42
N ALA A 360 -6.33 6.62 -8.43
CA ALA A 360 -6.59 5.40 -7.67
C ALA A 360 -6.39 5.67 -6.18
N ALA A 361 -7.49 5.77 -5.40
CA ALA A 361 -7.44 6.26 -4.03
C ALA A 361 -7.98 5.26 -3.00
N TYR A 362 -7.41 5.31 -1.78
CA TYR A 362 -7.86 4.54 -0.62
C TYR A 362 -7.83 3.02 -0.83
N ASN A 363 -6.82 2.51 -1.54
CA ASN A 363 -6.72 1.10 -1.88
C ASN A 363 -5.71 0.38 -0.99
N LEU A 364 -5.94 -0.90 -0.75
CA LEU A 364 -5.01 -1.84 -0.15
C LEU A 364 -4.80 -3.04 -1.09
N LEU A 365 -3.60 -3.18 -1.62
CA LEU A 365 -3.17 -4.37 -2.35
C LEU A 365 -2.11 -5.10 -1.54
N ASN A 366 -2.47 -6.24 -0.97
CA ASN A 366 -1.58 -7.05 -0.15
C ASN A 366 -1.42 -8.45 -0.76
N GLY A 367 -0.17 -8.83 -1.02
CA GLY A 367 0.19 -10.15 -1.52
C GLY A 367 1.08 -10.12 -2.75
N TYR A 368 0.77 -10.91 -3.76
CA TYR A 368 1.64 -11.11 -4.92
C TYR A 368 0.92 -10.85 -6.24
N LYS A 369 1.48 -9.99 -7.08
CA LYS A 369 0.98 -9.66 -8.44
C LYS A 369 -0.49 -9.24 -8.48
N ASN A 370 -0.97 -8.53 -7.49
CA ASN A 370 -2.31 -7.95 -7.54
C ASN A 370 -2.28 -6.64 -8.35
N THR A 371 -3.33 -6.39 -9.10
CA THR A 371 -3.45 -5.21 -9.97
C THR A 371 -4.74 -4.46 -9.69
N GLY A 372 -4.63 -3.15 -9.49
CA GLY A 372 -5.75 -2.22 -9.41
C GLY A 372 -5.66 -1.18 -10.53
N ILE A 373 -6.69 -1.02 -11.34
CA ILE A 373 -6.75 -0.07 -12.45
C ILE A 373 -7.99 0.81 -12.29
N ASN A 374 -7.80 2.11 -12.14
CA ASN A 374 -8.89 3.09 -11.94
C ASN A 374 -9.85 2.67 -10.81
N VAL A 375 -9.30 2.32 -9.66
CA VAL A 375 -10.05 1.80 -8.51
C VAL A 375 -10.00 2.76 -7.33
N SER A 376 -11.04 2.72 -6.49
CA SER A 376 -11.11 3.50 -5.26
C SER A 376 -11.78 2.71 -4.15
N GLY A 377 -11.23 2.76 -2.93
CA GLY A 377 -11.78 2.03 -1.77
C GLY A 377 -11.66 0.51 -1.87
N VAL A 378 -10.72 0.01 -2.66
CA VAL A 378 -10.59 -1.43 -2.93
C VAL A 378 -9.58 -2.07 -1.97
N THR A 379 -9.98 -3.21 -1.41
CA THR A 379 -9.09 -4.05 -0.60
C THR A 379 -8.88 -5.39 -1.29
N VAL A 380 -7.62 -5.72 -1.58
CA VAL A 380 -7.21 -7.02 -2.10
C VAL A 380 -6.21 -7.66 -1.16
N ILE A 381 -6.50 -8.87 -0.70
CA ILE A 381 -5.58 -9.72 0.06
C ILE A 381 -5.50 -11.07 -0.64
N GLY A 382 -4.37 -11.37 -1.27
CA GLY A 382 -4.20 -12.61 -2.02
C GLY A 382 -3.16 -12.50 -3.11
N THR A 383 -3.31 -13.32 -4.15
CA THR A 383 -2.38 -13.35 -5.26
C THR A 383 -3.10 -13.31 -6.60
N ASN A 384 -2.49 -12.60 -7.56
CA ASN A 384 -2.88 -12.63 -8.96
C ASN A 384 -4.33 -12.20 -9.22
N ARG A 385 -4.76 -11.15 -8.48
CA ARG A 385 -6.11 -10.56 -8.60
C ARG A 385 -6.02 -9.24 -9.36
N THR A 386 -6.89 -9.05 -10.32
CA THR A 386 -7.05 -7.78 -11.04
C THR A 386 -8.40 -7.16 -10.73
N ILE A 387 -8.39 -5.94 -10.24
CA ILE A 387 -9.60 -5.15 -10.03
C ILE A 387 -9.55 -3.96 -10.97
N SER A 388 -10.59 -3.76 -11.76
CA SER A 388 -10.60 -2.71 -12.79
C SER A 388 -11.90 -1.94 -12.77
N ASN A 389 -11.81 -0.61 -12.77
CA ASN A 389 -12.94 0.32 -12.81
C ASN A 389 -13.99 0.07 -11.70
N ALA A 390 -13.58 -0.46 -10.55
CA ALA A 390 -14.45 -0.82 -9.44
C ALA A 390 -14.20 0.08 -8.22
N LYS A 391 -15.24 0.28 -7.42
CA LYS A 391 -15.20 1.07 -6.18
C LYS A 391 -15.71 0.24 -5.00
N ASP A 392 -15.12 0.47 -3.81
CA ASP A 392 -15.57 -0.09 -2.53
C ASP A 392 -15.69 -1.64 -2.53
N THR A 393 -14.76 -2.32 -3.19
CA THR A 393 -14.78 -3.78 -3.37
C THR A 393 -13.73 -4.45 -2.50
N ILE A 394 -14.11 -5.54 -1.84
CA ILE A 394 -13.24 -6.35 -0.98
C ILE A 394 -13.01 -7.71 -1.63
N VAL A 395 -11.75 -8.07 -1.80
CA VAL A 395 -11.32 -9.38 -2.31
C VAL A 395 -10.33 -10.01 -1.34
N MET A 396 -10.68 -11.16 -0.79
CA MET A 396 -9.77 -12.00 0.01
C MET A 396 -9.71 -13.40 -0.61
N GLY A 397 -8.65 -13.65 -1.34
CA GLY A 397 -8.45 -14.92 -2.03
C GLY A 397 -7.53 -14.79 -3.23
N SER A 398 -6.89 -15.91 -3.56
CA SER A 398 -5.91 -16.01 -4.63
C SER A 398 -6.54 -16.54 -5.91
N SER A 399 -5.88 -16.29 -7.04
CA SER A 399 -6.20 -16.93 -8.31
C SER A 399 -4.94 -17.50 -8.96
N ALA A 400 -5.03 -18.72 -9.46
CA ALA A 400 -3.93 -19.35 -10.19
C ALA A 400 -3.78 -18.77 -11.60
N GLY A 401 -4.89 -18.60 -12.31
CA GLY A 401 -4.92 -18.10 -13.69
C GLY A 401 -5.03 -16.58 -13.83
N GLY A 402 -5.30 -15.88 -12.72
CA GLY A 402 -5.64 -14.47 -12.74
C GLY A 402 -7.13 -14.23 -12.99
N ILE A 403 -7.80 -13.53 -12.08
CA ILE A 403 -9.21 -13.16 -12.24
C ILE A 403 -9.33 -11.64 -12.23
N THR A 404 -10.12 -11.15 -13.18
CA THR A 404 -10.49 -9.74 -13.24
C THR A 404 -11.88 -9.53 -12.65
N THR A 405 -12.00 -8.63 -11.69
CA THR A 405 -13.25 -8.16 -11.09
C THR A 405 -13.50 -6.72 -11.50
N THR A 406 -14.68 -6.44 -12.02
CA THR A 406 -15.13 -5.08 -12.38
C THR A 406 -16.29 -4.61 -11.52
N ALA A 407 -16.85 -5.49 -10.70
CA ALA A 407 -17.98 -5.19 -9.84
C ALA A 407 -17.59 -4.26 -8.68
N SER A 408 -18.33 -3.18 -8.53
CA SER A 408 -18.24 -2.26 -7.40
C SER A 408 -19.06 -2.75 -6.20
N LYS A 409 -18.66 -2.33 -4.99
CA LYS A 409 -19.35 -2.68 -3.73
C LYS A 409 -19.48 -4.19 -3.51
N ALA A 410 -18.62 -4.98 -4.14
CA ALA A 410 -18.64 -6.43 -4.06
C ALA A 410 -17.82 -6.93 -2.86
N VAL A 411 -18.22 -8.11 -2.34
CA VAL A 411 -17.47 -8.84 -1.32
C VAL A 411 -17.12 -10.23 -1.85
N ILE A 412 -15.85 -10.51 -1.98
CA ILE A 412 -15.34 -11.75 -2.58
C ILE A 412 -14.39 -12.41 -1.59
N LEU A 413 -14.80 -13.55 -1.05
CA LEU A 413 -14.04 -14.30 -0.05
C LEU A 413 -13.85 -15.75 -0.54
N GLY A 414 -12.69 -16.06 -1.09
CA GLY A 414 -12.36 -17.41 -1.55
C GLY A 414 -11.36 -17.42 -2.70
N SER A 415 -10.64 -18.54 -2.81
CA SER A 415 -9.79 -18.80 -3.97
C SER A 415 -10.66 -18.97 -5.22
N GLU A 416 -10.23 -18.42 -6.35
CA GLU A 416 -10.96 -18.39 -7.63
C GLU A 416 -12.39 -17.82 -7.57
N ALA A 417 -12.78 -17.18 -6.45
CA ALA A 417 -14.10 -16.55 -6.34
C ALA A 417 -14.16 -15.22 -7.11
N ASN A 418 -15.33 -14.87 -7.65
CA ASN A 418 -15.55 -13.62 -8.36
C ASN A 418 -16.97 -13.06 -8.15
N ALA A 419 -17.12 -11.76 -8.36
CA ALA A 419 -18.42 -11.10 -8.48
C ALA A 419 -18.49 -10.41 -9.86
N GLU A 420 -19.55 -10.69 -10.60
CA GLU A 420 -19.81 -10.13 -11.93
C GLU A 420 -20.79 -8.95 -11.89
N LYS A 421 -21.45 -8.77 -10.75
CA LYS A 421 -22.48 -7.75 -10.54
C LYS A 421 -22.15 -6.86 -9.36
N ASP A 422 -22.45 -5.58 -9.51
CA ASP A 422 -22.26 -4.58 -8.45
C ASP A 422 -23.04 -4.95 -7.18
N GLY A 423 -22.36 -4.91 -6.04
CA GLY A 423 -22.94 -5.34 -4.77
C GLY A 423 -23.04 -6.87 -4.60
N GLY A 424 -22.51 -7.65 -5.53
CA GLY A 424 -22.48 -9.12 -5.45
C GLY A 424 -21.58 -9.63 -4.32
N VAL A 425 -22.01 -10.71 -3.67
CA VAL A 425 -21.27 -11.35 -2.59
C VAL A 425 -20.94 -12.78 -2.98
N ALA A 426 -19.67 -13.13 -3.11
CA ALA A 426 -19.18 -14.48 -3.43
C ALA A 426 -18.45 -15.04 -2.21
N LEU A 427 -18.96 -16.15 -1.66
CA LEU A 427 -18.44 -16.79 -0.45
C LEU A 427 -17.97 -18.22 -0.73
N GLY A 428 -16.69 -18.45 -0.54
CA GLY A 428 -16.04 -19.75 -0.72
C GLY A 428 -15.32 -19.87 -2.07
N ALA A 429 -14.42 -20.85 -2.18
CA ALA A 429 -13.68 -21.11 -3.40
C ALA A 429 -14.61 -21.35 -4.59
N ASP A 430 -14.21 -20.87 -5.77
CA ASP A 430 -14.94 -21.01 -7.05
C ASP A 430 -16.37 -20.41 -7.05
N SER A 431 -16.74 -19.62 -6.04
CA SER A 431 -18.05 -18.98 -5.99
C SER A 431 -18.11 -17.79 -6.95
N VAL A 432 -19.23 -17.67 -7.69
CA VAL A 432 -19.44 -16.56 -8.63
C VAL A 432 -20.79 -15.88 -8.36
N ALA A 433 -20.77 -14.61 -7.97
CA ALA A 433 -21.97 -13.81 -7.80
C ALA A 433 -22.36 -13.17 -9.16
N SER A 434 -23.17 -13.89 -9.96
CA SER A 434 -23.54 -13.52 -11.32
C SER A 434 -24.96 -12.99 -11.47
N VAL A 435 -25.81 -13.13 -10.43
CA VAL A 435 -27.20 -12.69 -10.48
C VAL A 435 -27.31 -11.25 -10.00
N ASP A 436 -27.90 -10.41 -10.84
CA ASP A 436 -28.07 -8.99 -10.53
C ASP A 436 -29.29 -8.73 -9.62
N LYS A 437 -29.37 -7.54 -9.10
CA LYS A 437 -30.61 -7.01 -8.49
C LYS A 437 -31.75 -7.01 -9.50
N ASP A 438 -32.95 -6.87 -9.02
CA ASP A 438 -34.14 -6.71 -9.83
C ASP A 438 -34.56 -7.92 -10.70
N ILE A 439 -33.90 -9.08 -10.49
CA ILE A 439 -34.31 -10.33 -11.09
C ILE A 439 -35.48 -10.92 -10.27
N ALA A 440 -36.59 -11.22 -10.94
CA ALA A 440 -37.75 -11.82 -10.31
C ALA A 440 -37.46 -13.26 -9.87
N GLY A 441 -37.86 -13.61 -8.66
CA GLY A 441 -37.75 -14.96 -8.15
C GLY A 441 -38.70 -15.95 -8.87
N TYR A 442 -38.40 -17.24 -8.79
CA TYR A 442 -39.24 -18.29 -9.32
C TYR A 442 -40.51 -18.46 -8.47
N ASP A 443 -41.66 -18.43 -9.11
CA ASP A 443 -42.97 -18.69 -8.47
C ASP A 443 -43.39 -20.16 -8.73
N PRO A 444 -43.35 -21.00 -7.70
CA PRO A 444 -43.72 -22.40 -7.85
C PRO A 444 -45.17 -22.66 -8.22
N SER A 445 -46.09 -21.70 -7.95
CA SER A 445 -47.49 -21.83 -8.28
C SER A 445 -47.78 -21.68 -9.77
N THR A 446 -47.07 -20.77 -10.43
CA THR A 446 -47.18 -20.49 -11.87
C THR A 446 -46.13 -21.21 -12.69
N LYS A 447 -45.07 -21.73 -12.03
CA LYS A 447 -43.88 -22.33 -12.64
C LYS A 447 -43.12 -21.35 -13.55
N LEU A 448 -43.25 -20.07 -13.31
CA LEU A 448 -42.64 -18.97 -14.06
C LEU A 448 -41.97 -17.98 -13.09
N ALA A 449 -41.35 -16.94 -13.65
CA ALA A 449 -40.86 -15.82 -12.84
C ALA A 449 -42.07 -15.10 -12.19
N SER A 450 -41.92 -14.72 -10.92
CA SER A 450 -42.99 -14.04 -10.19
C SER A 450 -43.28 -12.66 -10.78
N THR A 451 -44.54 -12.32 -10.83
CA THR A 451 -45.02 -10.98 -11.18
C THR A 451 -45.10 -10.04 -9.97
N ASN A 452 -44.92 -10.58 -8.77
CA ASN A 452 -44.90 -9.82 -7.53
C ASN A 452 -43.60 -8.99 -7.43
N THR A 453 -43.70 -7.71 -7.20
CA THR A 453 -42.59 -6.75 -7.15
C THR A 453 -42.09 -6.46 -5.74
N SER A 454 -42.66 -7.09 -4.71
CA SER A 454 -42.19 -6.93 -3.33
C SER A 454 -40.78 -7.51 -3.14
N ALA A 455 -40.06 -7.04 -2.13
CA ALA A 455 -38.69 -7.47 -1.83
C ALA A 455 -38.55 -8.99 -1.55
N ALA A 456 -39.63 -9.66 -1.16
CA ALA A 456 -39.66 -11.12 -0.98
C ALA A 456 -39.58 -11.89 -2.31
N TRP A 457 -40.01 -11.29 -3.42
CA TRP A 457 -40.01 -11.91 -4.73
C TRP A 457 -39.02 -11.33 -5.72
N LYS A 458 -38.52 -10.13 -5.45
CA LYS A 458 -37.60 -9.43 -6.33
C LYS A 458 -36.48 -8.81 -5.51
N ALA A 459 -35.27 -9.33 -5.65
CA ALA A 459 -34.12 -8.89 -4.88
C ALA A 459 -33.75 -7.43 -5.21
N THR A 460 -33.49 -6.62 -4.18
CA THR A 460 -33.10 -5.21 -4.31
C THR A 460 -31.60 -5.01 -4.51
N HIS A 461 -30.80 -6.02 -4.24
CA HIS A 461 -29.35 -6.05 -4.39
C HIS A 461 -28.92 -7.31 -5.15
N ALA A 462 -27.71 -7.33 -5.68
CA ALA A 462 -27.14 -8.50 -6.32
C ALA A 462 -26.99 -9.68 -5.33
N ALA A 463 -26.93 -10.87 -5.86
CA ALA A 463 -27.01 -12.10 -5.07
C ALA A 463 -25.80 -12.33 -4.16
N VAL A 464 -26.06 -13.04 -3.06
CA VAL A 464 -25.04 -13.77 -2.29
C VAL A 464 -24.90 -15.15 -2.90
N SER A 465 -23.71 -15.49 -3.43
CA SER A 465 -23.43 -16.78 -4.03
C SER A 465 -22.45 -17.58 -3.17
N VAL A 466 -22.79 -18.83 -2.91
CA VAL A 466 -21.94 -19.81 -2.22
C VAL A 466 -21.36 -20.86 -3.18
N GLY A 467 -21.48 -20.62 -4.48
CA GLY A 467 -21.03 -21.48 -5.57
C GLY A 467 -21.07 -20.77 -6.91
N ASN A 468 -21.02 -21.53 -8.02
CA ASN A 468 -21.10 -20.98 -9.39
C ASN A 468 -22.29 -21.56 -10.19
N GLY A 469 -23.17 -22.30 -9.52
CA GLY A 469 -24.34 -22.88 -10.15
C GLY A 469 -24.08 -24.13 -11.03
N SER A 470 -22.83 -24.57 -11.14
CA SER A 470 -22.48 -25.74 -11.96
C SER A 470 -21.47 -26.67 -11.31
N THR A 471 -20.21 -26.29 -11.27
CA THR A 471 -19.10 -27.12 -10.75
C THR A 471 -18.84 -26.93 -9.27
N ALA A 472 -19.28 -25.83 -8.70
CA ALA A 472 -19.17 -25.52 -7.27
C ALA A 472 -20.54 -25.22 -6.69
N THR A 473 -21.01 -26.08 -5.79
CA THR A 473 -22.24 -25.92 -5.02
C THR A 473 -21.98 -26.19 -3.54
N ARG A 474 -22.75 -25.59 -2.63
CA ARG A 474 -22.59 -25.76 -1.19
C ARG A 474 -23.95 -25.86 -0.50
N GLN A 475 -24.02 -26.68 0.56
CA GLN A 475 -25.10 -26.61 1.49
C GLN A 475 -24.90 -25.43 2.45
N ILE A 476 -25.98 -24.74 2.78
CA ILE A 476 -25.99 -23.77 3.88
C ILE A 476 -26.51 -24.50 5.11
N THR A 477 -25.65 -24.76 6.09
CA THR A 477 -25.98 -25.51 7.30
C THR A 477 -26.16 -24.57 8.49
N GLY A 478 -26.89 -25.02 9.54
CA GLY A 478 -27.11 -24.23 10.75
C GLY A 478 -28.11 -23.09 10.57
N VAL A 479 -28.97 -23.16 9.54
CA VAL A 479 -30.00 -22.16 9.29
C VAL A 479 -31.19 -22.39 10.23
N ALA A 480 -31.53 -21.42 11.08
CA ALA A 480 -32.76 -21.45 11.89
C ALA A 480 -34.00 -21.26 11.02
N ALA A 481 -35.19 -21.57 11.56
CA ALA A 481 -36.45 -21.29 10.89
C ALA A 481 -36.61 -19.78 10.64
N GLY A 482 -36.95 -19.41 9.42
CA GLY A 482 -37.25 -18.05 9.04
C GLY A 482 -38.52 -17.52 9.73
N THR A 483 -38.55 -16.23 10.02
CA THR A 483 -39.68 -15.52 10.66
C THR A 483 -40.43 -14.62 9.67
N ASN A 484 -39.66 -14.02 8.74
CA ASN A 484 -40.21 -13.08 7.74
C ASN A 484 -40.18 -13.69 6.34
N ASP A 485 -40.99 -13.14 5.45
CA ASP A 485 -41.06 -13.58 4.05
C ASP A 485 -39.73 -13.50 3.28
N THR A 486 -38.77 -12.72 3.78
CA THR A 486 -37.44 -12.55 3.19
C THR A 486 -36.38 -13.46 3.82
N ASP A 487 -36.72 -14.27 4.82
CA ASP A 487 -35.79 -15.15 5.50
C ASP A 487 -35.63 -16.47 4.76
N ALA A 488 -34.49 -17.15 4.97
CA ALA A 488 -34.26 -18.48 4.40
C ALA A 488 -35.15 -19.53 5.09
N VAL A 489 -35.73 -20.42 4.29
CA VAL A 489 -36.49 -21.59 4.77
C VAL A 489 -35.53 -22.73 5.04
N ASN A 490 -35.65 -23.40 6.19
CA ASN A 490 -34.90 -24.60 6.49
C ASN A 490 -35.67 -25.90 6.21
N VAL A 491 -34.98 -27.04 6.22
CA VAL A 491 -35.55 -28.36 5.92
C VAL A 491 -36.65 -28.75 6.91
N ALA A 492 -36.62 -28.28 8.17
CA ALA A 492 -37.63 -28.57 9.15
C ALA A 492 -38.98 -27.90 8.79
N GLN A 493 -38.96 -26.65 8.36
CA GLN A 493 -40.14 -25.94 7.88
C GLN A 493 -40.72 -26.62 6.63
N LEU A 494 -39.87 -27.01 5.68
CA LEU A 494 -40.32 -27.72 4.48
C LEU A 494 -40.93 -29.09 4.81
N LYS A 495 -40.33 -29.85 5.74
CA LYS A 495 -40.89 -31.13 6.22
C LYS A 495 -42.24 -30.96 6.92
N ALA A 496 -42.43 -29.89 7.69
CA ALA A 496 -43.69 -29.60 8.33
C ALA A 496 -44.82 -29.36 7.30
N ILE A 497 -44.52 -28.64 6.22
CA ILE A 497 -45.47 -28.41 5.11
C ILE A 497 -45.73 -29.73 4.36
N ALA A 498 -44.66 -30.47 3.98
CA ALA A 498 -44.76 -31.69 3.22
C ALA A 498 -45.38 -32.86 4.03
N GLY A 499 -45.21 -32.83 5.36
CA GLY A 499 -45.80 -33.85 6.29
C GLY A 499 -47.29 -33.66 6.62
N GLY A 500 -47.92 -32.66 6.05
CA GLY A 500 -49.37 -32.53 6.07
C GLY A 500 -49.97 -31.84 7.29
N THR A 501 -49.20 -31.15 8.10
CA THR A 501 -49.76 -30.34 9.21
C THR A 501 -50.44 -29.04 8.79
N GLY A 502 -50.32 -28.64 7.52
CA GLY A 502 -51.05 -27.50 6.90
C GLY A 502 -52.09 -27.94 5.91
N SER A 503 -52.42 -29.21 5.86
CA SER A 503 -53.21 -29.78 4.81
C SER A 503 -54.67 -29.97 5.20
N ILE A 504 -55.47 -30.29 4.24
CA ILE A 504 -56.90 -30.47 4.28
C ILE A 504 -57.29 -31.31 5.48
N HIS A 505 -57.91 -30.70 6.49
CA HIS A 505 -58.50 -31.42 7.62
C HIS A 505 -59.67 -32.29 7.14
N PHE A 506 -59.80 -33.45 7.73
CA PHE A 506 -60.91 -34.42 7.48
C PHE A 506 -60.87 -35.11 6.11
N VAL A 507 -59.79 -35.01 5.32
CA VAL A 507 -59.57 -35.85 4.12
C VAL A 507 -58.31 -36.67 4.33
N SER A 508 -58.46 -37.99 4.35
CA SER A 508 -57.33 -38.93 4.44
C SER A 508 -57.58 -40.11 3.50
N VAL A 509 -56.62 -40.41 2.66
CA VAL A 509 -56.64 -41.55 1.76
C VAL A 509 -55.45 -42.45 2.08
N LYS A 510 -55.67 -43.71 2.44
CA LYS A 510 -54.64 -44.71 2.67
C LYS A 510 -54.68 -45.78 1.58
N GLY A 511 -53.57 -45.96 0.89
CA GLY A 511 -53.42 -46.98 -0.14
C GLY A 511 -52.99 -46.40 -1.48
N GLY A 512 -52.70 -47.28 -2.43
CA GLY A 512 -52.15 -46.94 -3.73
C GLY A 512 -50.60 -46.79 -3.74
N ASN A 513 -50.03 -46.80 -4.92
CA ASN A 513 -48.61 -46.57 -5.19
C ASN A 513 -48.44 -45.52 -6.29
N ALA A 514 -47.24 -45.19 -6.62
CA ALA A 514 -46.92 -44.13 -7.60
C ALA A 514 -47.46 -44.39 -9.02
N SER A 515 -47.85 -45.63 -9.32
CA SER A 515 -48.47 -46.00 -10.61
C SER A 515 -50.02 -45.99 -10.54
N SER A 516 -50.63 -45.70 -9.39
CA SER A 516 -52.08 -45.62 -9.27
C SER A 516 -52.62 -44.38 -10.00
N VAL A 517 -53.72 -44.51 -10.71
CA VAL A 517 -54.46 -43.39 -11.22
C VAL A 517 -54.85 -42.48 -10.04
N ASN A 518 -54.81 -41.17 -10.23
CA ASN A 518 -55.03 -40.16 -9.19
C ASN A 518 -53.93 -40.09 -8.09
N TYR A 519 -52.77 -40.78 -8.29
CA TYR A 519 -51.62 -40.60 -7.38
C TYR A 519 -51.10 -39.15 -7.40
N ASN A 520 -51.10 -38.54 -8.56
CA ASN A 520 -50.65 -37.15 -8.79
C ASN A 520 -51.82 -36.15 -8.69
N ASN A 521 -52.96 -36.50 -8.09
CA ASN A 521 -54.20 -35.69 -8.08
C ASN A 521 -54.77 -35.42 -9.46
N ASP A 522 -54.64 -36.36 -10.38
CA ASP A 522 -54.98 -36.28 -11.79
C ASP A 522 -56.19 -37.17 -12.16
N GLY A 523 -56.86 -37.69 -11.19
CA GLY A 523 -58.09 -38.51 -11.41
C GLY A 523 -59.32 -37.72 -11.80
N ALA A 524 -59.39 -36.45 -11.51
CA ALA A 524 -60.42 -35.55 -12.02
C ALA A 524 -60.01 -35.01 -13.40
N LYS A 525 -60.72 -35.46 -14.47
CA LYS A 525 -60.30 -35.19 -15.85
C LYS A 525 -61.07 -34.06 -16.51
N GLU A 526 -62.20 -33.64 -15.97
CA GLU A 526 -63.10 -32.65 -16.58
C GLU A 526 -63.46 -31.50 -15.62
N THR A 527 -64.00 -30.45 -16.15
CA THR A 527 -64.34 -29.23 -15.39
C THR A 527 -65.33 -29.55 -14.24
N GLY A 528 -64.96 -29.12 -13.02
CA GLY A 528 -65.77 -29.35 -11.82
C GLY A 528 -65.77 -30.80 -11.31
N ALA A 529 -64.98 -31.68 -11.89
CA ALA A 529 -64.86 -33.08 -11.42
C ALA A 529 -64.08 -33.18 -10.11
N ILE A 530 -64.38 -34.15 -9.27
CA ILE A 530 -63.73 -34.49 -8.00
C ILE A 530 -63.37 -35.96 -7.99
N ALA A 531 -62.10 -36.29 -7.77
CA ALA A 531 -61.63 -37.65 -7.58
C ALA A 531 -60.87 -37.78 -6.26
N ILE A 532 -61.29 -38.64 -5.34
CA ILE A 532 -60.67 -38.90 -4.05
C ILE A 532 -60.49 -40.39 -3.84
N GLY A 533 -59.25 -40.84 -3.73
CA GLY A 533 -58.90 -42.25 -3.51
C GLY A 533 -57.91 -42.76 -4.54
N ALA A 534 -57.16 -43.83 -4.18
CA ALA A 534 -56.25 -44.48 -5.12
C ALA A 534 -57.05 -45.08 -6.28
N ASN A 535 -56.63 -44.81 -7.51
CA ASN A 535 -57.32 -45.17 -8.74
C ASN A 535 -58.77 -44.61 -8.87
N ALA A 536 -59.13 -43.58 -8.08
CA ALA A 536 -60.36 -42.84 -8.33
C ALA A 536 -60.28 -42.02 -9.60
N GLU A 537 -61.29 -42.09 -10.46
CA GLU A 537 -61.28 -41.38 -11.75
C GLU A 537 -62.65 -40.79 -12.05
N ALA A 538 -62.71 -39.48 -12.26
CA ALA A 538 -63.89 -38.74 -12.64
C ALA A 538 -63.67 -38.10 -14.03
N THR A 539 -64.25 -38.72 -15.07
CA THR A 539 -63.94 -38.39 -16.48
C THR A 539 -64.99 -37.56 -17.20
N ALA A 540 -66.00 -37.09 -16.46
CA ALA A 540 -67.04 -36.24 -17.01
C ALA A 540 -67.21 -34.93 -16.22
N ASN A 541 -67.80 -33.92 -16.85
CA ASN A 541 -68.08 -32.62 -16.21
C ASN A 541 -68.89 -32.80 -14.91
N SER A 542 -68.43 -32.12 -13.83
CA SER A 542 -69.06 -32.15 -12.50
C SER A 542 -69.25 -33.57 -11.91
N ALA A 543 -68.47 -34.56 -12.35
CA ALA A 543 -68.50 -35.92 -11.82
C ALA A 543 -67.74 -36.03 -10.50
N VAL A 544 -68.22 -36.85 -9.59
CA VAL A 544 -67.55 -37.16 -8.31
C VAL A 544 -67.26 -38.65 -8.22
N ALA A 545 -65.99 -39.00 -8.06
CA ALA A 545 -65.53 -40.37 -7.79
C ALA A 545 -64.80 -40.40 -6.43
N MET A 546 -65.32 -41.16 -5.46
CA MET A 546 -64.74 -41.25 -4.12
C MET A 546 -64.64 -42.69 -3.62
N GLY A 547 -63.41 -43.15 -3.42
CA GLY A 547 -63.12 -44.51 -2.99
C GLY A 547 -62.00 -45.15 -3.83
N PHE A 548 -61.54 -46.32 -3.36
CA PHE A 548 -60.51 -47.10 -4.09
C PHE A 548 -61.12 -47.65 -5.40
N ASN A 549 -60.48 -47.40 -6.54
CA ASN A 549 -60.97 -47.80 -7.87
C ASN A 549 -62.36 -47.24 -8.23
N ALA A 550 -62.83 -46.15 -7.62
CA ALA A 550 -64.10 -45.54 -7.98
C ALA A 550 -63.99 -44.85 -9.35
N GLN A 551 -64.93 -45.11 -10.28
CA GLN A 551 -64.96 -44.49 -11.60
C GLN A 551 -66.30 -43.80 -11.86
N SER A 552 -66.25 -42.49 -12.15
CA SER A 552 -67.46 -41.68 -12.48
C SER A 552 -67.30 -41.06 -13.86
N ASN A 553 -68.00 -41.65 -14.83
CA ASN A 553 -67.85 -41.30 -16.27
C ASN A 553 -69.10 -40.54 -16.81
N GLY A 554 -70.08 -40.26 -15.97
CA GLY A 554 -71.29 -39.51 -16.33
C GLY A 554 -71.24 -38.06 -15.86
N SER A 555 -71.69 -37.12 -16.69
CA SER A 555 -71.78 -35.72 -16.28
C SER A 555 -72.73 -35.52 -15.09
N GLY A 556 -72.24 -34.86 -14.02
CA GLY A 556 -72.96 -34.68 -12.78
C GLY A 556 -73.17 -35.96 -11.95
N SER A 557 -72.55 -37.10 -12.28
CA SER A 557 -72.68 -38.35 -11.53
C SER A 557 -71.79 -38.34 -10.27
N ILE A 558 -72.29 -39.01 -9.24
CA ILE A 558 -71.55 -39.21 -7.98
C ILE A 558 -71.40 -40.72 -7.74
N VAL A 559 -70.17 -41.17 -7.63
CA VAL A 559 -69.82 -42.56 -7.34
C VAL A 559 -68.98 -42.58 -6.05
N ILE A 560 -69.51 -43.24 -5.03
CA ILE A 560 -68.82 -43.42 -3.73
C ILE A 560 -68.78 -44.92 -3.38
N GLY A 561 -67.60 -45.41 -3.08
CA GLY A 561 -67.38 -46.82 -2.67
C GLY A 561 -66.20 -47.45 -3.38
N GLU A 562 -65.80 -48.64 -2.93
CA GLU A 562 -64.72 -49.45 -3.48
C GLU A 562 -65.13 -50.08 -4.81
N SER A 563 -64.31 -49.97 -5.85
CA SER A 563 -64.51 -50.59 -7.17
C SER A 563 -65.87 -50.33 -7.80
N SER A 564 -66.51 -49.25 -7.42
CA SER A 564 -67.80 -48.79 -7.97
C SER A 564 -67.60 -48.12 -9.31
N GLY A 565 -68.31 -48.48 -10.31
CA GLY A 565 -68.31 -47.88 -11.64
C GLY A 565 -69.70 -47.61 -12.16
N LEU A 566 -69.90 -46.46 -12.73
CA LEU A 566 -71.07 -46.14 -13.53
C LEU A 566 -70.64 -46.01 -14.98
N ILE A 567 -71.13 -46.94 -15.81
CA ILE A 567 -70.96 -46.82 -17.28
C ILE A 567 -72.22 -46.11 -17.74
N PRO A 568 -72.15 -44.85 -18.19
CA PRO A 568 -73.36 -44.14 -18.60
C PRO A 568 -73.86 -44.59 -19.93
N ASP A 569 -75.15 -44.76 -20.02
CA ASP A 569 -75.85 -44.54 -21.28
C ASP A 569 -75.86 -43.03 -21.53
N ALA A 570 -75.20 -42.62 -22.57
CA ALA A 570 -74.91 -41.19 -22.88
C ALA A 570 -76.20 -40.36 -23.16
N SER A 571 -77.40 -40.91 -23.06
CA SER A 571 -78.66 -40.28 -23.38
C SER A 571 -79.52 -39.84 -22.20
N LYS A 572 -79.15 -40.15 -20.93
CA LYS A 572 -79.93 -39.75 -19.75
C LYS A 572 -79.03 -39.41 -18.54
N PRO A 573 -79.21 -38.24 -17.91
CA PRO A 573 -78.57 -37.96 -16.64
C PRO A 573 -79.22 -38.88 -15.57
N VAL A 574 -78.45 -39.84 -15.02
CA VAL A 574 -78.91 -40.71 -13.94
C VAL A 574 -78.08 -40.41 -12.70
N SER A 575 -78.75 -39.89 -11.70
CA SER A 575 -78.20 -39.76 -10.35
C SER A 575 -78.39 -41.11 -9.61
N TYR A 576 -77.31 -41.87 -9.35
CA TYR A 576 -77.37 -43.02 -8.50
C TYR A 576 -76.61 -42.78 -7.20
N THR A 577 -77.37 -42.89 -6.10
CA THR A 577 -76.81 -43.01 -4.78
C THR A 577 -76.77 -44.48 -4.43
N HIS A 578 -75.61 -45.13 -4.47
CA HIS A 578 -75.48 -46.48 -3.98
C HIS A 578 -75.19 -46.45 -2.48
N LEU A 579 -76.23 -46.54 -1.70
CA LEU A 579 -76.11 -46.90 -0.30
C LEU A 579 -76.21 -48.43 -0.24
N ARG A 580 -75.14 -49.14 0.09
CA ARG A 580 -75.21 -50.51 0.52
C ARG A 580 -75.86 -50.52 1.89
N ALA A 581 -77.07 -51.00 2.03
CA ALA A 581 -77.62 -51.35 3.30
C ALA A 581 -76.93 -52.65 3.72
N HIS A 582 -76.31 -52.63 4.89
CA HIS A 582 -75.90 -53.84 5.55
C HIS A 582 -77.16 -54.43 6.22
N GLU A 583 -77.48 -55.65 5.85
CA GLU A 583 -78.14 -56.61 6.73
C GLU A 583 -77.15 -57.20 7.68
#